data_71b562b3af1d3936011ff761df84cca1
#
_entry.id   71b562b3af1d3936011ff761df84cca1
#
_cell.length_a   1.000
_cell.length_b   1.000
_cell.length_c   1.000
_cell.angle_alpha   90.00
_cell.angle_beta   90.00
_cell.angle_gamma   90.00
#
_symmetry.space_group_name_H-M   'P 1'
#
loop_
_entity.id
_entity.type
_entity.pdbx_description
1 polymer ?
#
loop_
_entity_poly.entity_id
_entity_poly.type
_entity_poly.pdbx_seq_one_letter_code
_entity_poly.pdbx_strand_id
1 'polypeptide(L)'
;MLIPVEQNQSRKNSLVQRLVLLVSQTMTEAVSAAKEVLPGTIASPSQDTVLMDLFREYSKTLDKKNDKYERVYKASRDVTVRSKRVIFSMQRIPGLSEEERETLLGTASGDLRDIEQTLLKHIAMELRDEDPYQFVNAYTAGLQEYIEALSFHHFLLTGSIVSHEEVQRRLTYGPQDEAQAALVPLSVLVRPKEYILGVADLTGELMRFCIKCVSTADFDKCYQICGVLKAMHGGFLSLGYIPAKELYHKMMVFKSSLHKVEEACYSLQLRKSEVPADMLSDVFAMYDAEENSSVPLL
;
A
#
# COMPACT_ATOMS: atom_id res chain seq x y z
N MET A 1 -8.93 1.50 -20.34
CA MET A 1 -7.89 2.42 -20.84
C MET A 1 -7.37 3.20 -19.64
N LEU A 2 -6.32 2.70 -18.98
CA LEU A 2 -5.73 3.27 -17.76
C LEU A 2 -4.64 4.25 -18.19
N ILE A 3 -4.85 5.53 -17.93
CA ILE A 3 -3.81 6.55 -18.11
C ILE A 3 -2.72 6.27 -17.05
N PRO A 4 -1.44 6.17 -17.41
CA PRO A 4 -0.37 5.89 -16.46
C PRO A 4 -0.31 6.97 -15.36
N VAL A 5 -0.18 6.53 -14.10
CA VAL A 5 -0.11 7.39 -12.90
C VAL A 5 1.04 8.41 -13.00
N GLU A 6 2.11 8.08 -13.71
CA GLU A 6 3.24 9.00 -13.97
C GLU A 6 2.87 10.25 -14.77
N GLN A 7 1.94 10.15 -15.72
CA GLN A 7 1.48 11.33 -16.47
C GLN A 7 0.63 12.28 -15.63
N ASN A 8 -0.05 11.78 -14.61
CA ASN A 8 -0.91 12.61 -13.75
C ASN A 8 -0.08 13.38 -12.70
N GLN A 9 1.02 12.80 -12.20
CA GLN A 9 1.94 13.46 -11.26
C GLN A 9 2.79 14.52 -11.98
N SER A 10 3.30 14.22 -13.18
CA SER A 10 4.01 15.17 -14.02
C SER A 10 3.11 16.35 -14.43
N ARG A 11 1.82 16.11 -14.72
CA ARG A 11 0.85 17.18 -15.03
C ARG A 11 0.51 18.04 -13.81
N LYS A 12 0.42 17.47 -12.61
CA LYS A 12 0.18 18.24 -11.37
C LYS A 12 1.37 19.12 -11.02
N ASN A 13 2.60 18.60 -11.13
CA ASN A 13 3.81 19.38 -10.91
C ASN A 13 3.99 20.48 -11.98
N SER A 14 3.65 20.18 -13.23
CA SER A 14 3.61 21.17 -14.32
C SER A 14 2.54 22.25 -14.10
N LEU A 15 1.38 21.90 -13.54
CA LEU A 15 0.31 22.86 -13.21
C LEU A 15 0.71 23.77 -12.02
N VAL A 16 1.32 23.23 -10.99
CA VAL A 16 1.81 24.02 -9.85
C VAL A 16 2.94 24.95 -10.29
N GLN A 17 3.89 24.48 -11.10
CA GLN A 17 4.94 25.32 -11.68
C GLN A 17 4.38 26.40 -12.60
N ARG A 18 3.37 26.08 -13.41
CA ARG A 18 2.68 27.08 -14.26
C ARG A 18 1.90 28.10 -13.45
N LEU A 19 1.24 27.67 -12.36
CA LEU A 19 0.54 28.59 -11.45
C LEU A 19 1.51 29.53 -10.75
N VAL A 20 2.66 29.02 -10.27
CA VAL A 20 3.72 29.81 -9.65
C VAL A 20 4.31 30.82 -10.66
N LEU A 21 4.55 30.39 -11.90
CA LEU A 21 5.00 31.28 -12.98
C LEU A 21 3.95 32.33 -13.35
N LEU A 22 2.67 31.94 -13.46
CA LEU A 22 1.57 32.86 -13.78
C LEU A 22 1.36 33.91 -12.69
N VAL A 23 1.38 33.47 -11.41
CA VAL A 23 1.29 34.37 -10.25
C VAL A 23 2.49 35.30 -10.19
N SER A 24 3.70 34.80 -10.51
CA SER A 24 4.92 35.62 -10.59
C SER A 24 4.83 36.66 -11.73
N GLN A 25 4.32 36.29 -12.91
CA GLN A 25 4.14 37.20 -14.03
C GLN A 25 3.06 38.26 -13.78
N THR A 26 1.89 37.85 -13.30
CA THR A 26 0.78 38.78 -12.99
C THR A 26 1.14 39.74 -11.84
N MET A 27 1.92 39.30 -10.87
CA MET A 27 2.45 40.16 -9.79
C MET A 27 3.49 41.16 -10.37
N THR A 28 4.35 40.73 -11.28
CA THR A 28 5.34 41.60 -11.90
C THR A 28 4.67 42.66 -12.76
N GLU A 29 3.64 42.31 -13.51
CA GLU A 29 2.83 43.23 -14.32
C GLU A 29 2.01 44.20 -13.47
N ALA A 30 1.41 43.72 -12.36
CA ALA A 30 0.66 44.58 -11.40
C ALA A 30 1.59 45.58 -10.68
N VAL A 31 2.81 45.17 -10.33
CA VAL A 31 3.84 46.03 -9.73
C VAL A 31 4.36 47.07 -10.76
N SER A 32 4.51 46.65 -12.03
CA SER A 32 4.89 47.56 -13.10
C SER A 32 3.82 48.64 -13.39
N ALA A 33 2.55 48.22 -13.44
CA ALA A 33 1.40 49.13 -13.62
C ALA A 33 1.22 50.09 -12.43
N ALA A 34 1.47 49.64 -11.20
CA ALA A 34 1.42 50.50 -10.00
C ALA A 34 2.57 51.53 -9.95
N LYS A 35 3.69 51.32 -10.61
CA LYS A 35 4.80 52.28 -10.72
C LYS A 35 4.53 53.42 -11.69
N GLU A 36 3.66 53.23 -12.69
CA GLU A 36 3.30 54.27 -13.63
C GLU A 36 2.30 55.30 -13.10
N VAL A 37 1.62 55.02 -11.96
CA VAL A 37 0.52 55.85 -11.44
C VAL A 37 0.95 56.85 -10.37
N LEU A 38 2.18 56.81 -9.82
CA LEU A 38 2.64 57.72 -8.74
C LEU A 38 4.04 58.29 -9.01
N PRO A 39 4.13 59.47 -9.66
CA PRO A 39 5.40 60.20 -9.72
C PRO A 39 5.56 60.98 -8.38
N GLY A 40 6.51 60.57 -7.54
CA GLY A 40 7.02 61.41 -6.49
C GLY A 40 6.87 60.91 -5.04
N THR A 41 7.36 59.75 -4.74
CA THR A 41 7.65 59.42 -3.33
C THR A 41 9.02 58.72 -3.26
N ILE A 42 9.91 59.27 -2.47
CA ILE A 42 11.27 58.79 -2.20
C ILE A 42 11.20 57.30 -1.83
N ALA A 43 11.72 56.44 -2.69
CA ALA A 43 11.73 55.02 -2.49
C ALA A 43 12.60 54.62 -1.27
N SER A 44 11.99 54.32 -0.18
CA SER A 44 12.63 53.42 0.78
C SER A 44 12.76 52.04 0.12
N PRO A 45 13.91 51.36 0.19
CA PRO A 45 14.17 50.09 -0.55
C PRO A 45 13.41 48.93 0.06
N SER A 46 12.07 49.01 0.14
CA SER A 46 11.59 48.23 1.26
C SER A 46 10.46 47.24 0.98
N GLN A 47 9.38 47.59 0.40
CA GLN A 47 8.26 46.66 0.38
C GLN A 47 8.37 45.59 -0.70
N ASP A 48 8.74 45.94 -1.93
CA ASP A 48 8.88 44.99 -3.04
C ASP A 48 10.08 44.05 -2.81
N THR A 49 11.19 44.55 -2.25
CA THR A 49 12.38 43.73 -1.95
C THR A 49 12.08 42.75 -0.81
N VAL A 50 11.44 43.21 0.27
CA VAL A 50 11.02 42.36 1.39
C VAL A 50 10.03 41.29 0.95
N LEU A 51 9.05 41.64 0.11
CA LEU A 51 8.09 40.67 -0.45
C LEU A 51 8.77 39.61 -1.30
N MET A 52 9.67 40.00 -2.21
CA MET A 52 10.43 39.09 -3.05
C MET A 52 11.35 38.18 -2.25
N ASP A 53 11.97 38.67 -1.20
CA ASP A 53 12.82 37.85 -0.32
C ASP A 53 11.98 36.86 0.48
N LEU A 54 10.79 37.25 0.93
CA LEU A 54 9.85 36.35 1.58
C LEU A 54 9.40 35.22 0.64
N PHE A 55 9.06 35.53 -0.60
CA PHE A 55 8.72 34.49 -1.60
C PHE A 55 9.90 33.56 -1.91
N ARG A 56 11.12 34.06 -1.96
CA ARG A 56 12.32 33.25 -2.12
C ARG A 56 12.55 32.31 -0.95
N GLU A 57 12.26 32.76 0.27
CA GLU A 57 12.35 31.92 1.46
C GLU A 57 11.29 30.82 1.47
N TYR A 58 10.05 31.15 1.11
CA TYR A 58 8.99 30.15 0.94
C TYR A 58 9.31 29.14 -0.15
N SER A 59 9.83 29.57 -1.31
CA SER A 59 10.27 28.68 -2.39
C SER A 59 11.30 27.69 -1.87
N LYS A 60 12.37 28.14 -1.18
CA LYS A 60 13.38 27.27 -0.59
C LYS A 60 12.80 26.27 0.41
N THR A 61 11.81 26.69 1.18
CA THR A 61 11.14 25.82 2.17
C THR A 61 10.31 24.75 1.47
N LEU A 62 9.58 25.13 0.42
CA LEU A 62 8.79 24.20 -0.38
C LEU A 62 9.67 23.21 -1.16
N ASP A 63 10.78 23.68 -1.72
CA ASP A 63 11.75 22.83 -2.41
C ASP A 63 12.33 21.76 -1.47
N LYS A 64 12.73 22.14 -0.25
CA LYS A 64 13.20 21.19 0.77
C LYS A 64 12.15 20.14 1.14
N LYS A 65 10.90 20.55 1.28
CA LYS A 65 9.79 19.62 1.55
C LYS A 65 9.52 18.69 0.38
N ASN A 66 9.57 19.21 -0.84
CA ASN A 66 9.39 18.40 -2.04
C ASN A 66 10.53 17.39 -2.20
N ASP A 67 11.78 17.77 -1.99
CA ASP A 67 12.92 16.87 -2.05
C ASP A 67 12.80 15.74 -1.02
N LYS A 68 12.35 16.06 0.20
CA LYS A 68 12.07 15.05 1.23
C LYS A 68 10.93 14.11 0.80
N TYR A 69 9.83 14.68 0.30
CA TYR A 69 8.70 13.91 -0.22
C TYR A 69 9.13 12.91 -1.30
N GLU A 70 9.97 13.35 -2.24
CA GLU A 70 10.51 12.49 -3.31
C GLU A 70 11.39 11.36 -2.78
N ARG A 71 12.24 11.61 -1.76
CA ARG A 71 13.05 10.54 -1.14
C ARG A 71 12.17 9.51 -0.45
N VAL A 72 11.19 9.95 0.34
CA VAL A 72 10.22 9.06 1.01
C VAL A 72 9.40 8.28 -0.02
N TYR A 73 8.95 8.93 -1.09
CA TYR A 73 8.19 8.30 -2.15
C TYR A 73 8.99 7.21 -2.90
N LYS A 74 10.27 7.47 -3.19
CA LYS A 74 11.16 6.47 -3.80
C LYS A 74 11.34 5.25 -2.89
N ALA A 75 11.64 5.47 -1.61
CA ALA A 75 11.73 4.39 -0.63
C ALA A 75 10.42 3.58 -0.53
N SER A 76 9.27 4.25 -0.56
CA SER A 76 7.95 3.60 -0.58
C SER A 76 7.73 2.72 -1.81
N ARG A 77 8.20 3.13 -2.99
CA ARG A 77 8.14 2.29 -4.19
C ARG A 77 8.99 1.02 -4.05
N ASP A 78 10.15 1.13 -3.42
CA ASP A 78 11.00 -0.03 -3.15
C ASP A 78 10.33 -0.99 -2.14
N VAL A 79 9.63 -0.46 -1.12
CA VAL A 79 8.78 -1.26 -0.22
C VAL A 79 7.73 -2.02 -1.02
N THR A 80 6.99 -1.33 -1.91
CA THR A 80 5.97 -1.95 -2.78
C THR A 80 6.55 -3.11 -3.58
N VAL A 81 7.68 -2.89 -4.26
CA VAL A 81 8.30 -3.92 -5.11
C VAL A 81 8.73 -5.15 -4.31
N ARG A 82 9.37 -4.92 -3.15
CA ARG A 82 9.83 -6.03 -2.30
C ARG A 82 8.66 -6.78 -1.66
N SER A 83 7.64 -6.08 -1.16
CA SER A 83 6.44 -6.70 -0.59
C SER A 83 5.71 -7.58 -1.61
N LYS A 84 5.55 -7.12 -2.86
CA LYS A 84 4.98 -7.93 -3.95
C LYS A 84 5.79 -9.19 -4.23
N ARG A 85 7.11 -9.14 -4.17
CA ARG A 85 7.96 -10.32 -4.32
C ARG A 85 7.73 -11.33 -3.21
N VAL A 86 7.61 -10.87 -1.97
CA VAL A 86 7.28 -11.73 -0.82
C VAL A 86 5.92 -12.40 -1.00
N ILE A 87 4.88 -11.64 -1.37
CA ILE A 87 3.54 -12.18 -1.66
C ILE A 87 3.63 -13.23 -2.77
N PHE A 88 4.29 -12.90 -3.88
CA PHE A 88 4.45 -13.82 -5.01
C PHE A 88 5.18 -15.11 -4.62
N SER A 89 6.21 -15.03 -3.77
CA SER A 89 6.90 -16.23 -3.28
C SER A 89 5.96 -17.11 -2.45
N MET A 90 5.19 -16.54 -1.52
CA MET A 90 4.26 -17.26 -0.67
C MET A 90 3.08 -17.89 -1.45
N GLN A 91 2.69 -17.30 -2.57
CA GLN A 91 1.68 -17.86 -3.47
C GLN A 91 2.09 -19.19 -4.12
N ARG A 92 3.35 -19.63 -3.95
CA ARG A 92 3.87 -20.89 -4.46
C ARG A 92 3.77 -22.05 -3.46
N ILE A 93 3.31 -21.78 -2.24
CA ILE A 93 3.23 -22.76 -1.15
C ILE A 93 2.30 -23.95 -1.46
N PRO A 94 1.10 -23.77 -2.09
CA PRO A 94 0.24 -24.91 -2.37
C PRO A 94 0.96 -25.96 -3.21
N GLY A 95 0.91 -27.22 -2.76
CA GLY A 95 1.57 -28.36 -3.39
C GLY A 95 3.02 -28.61 -2.97
N LEU A 96 3.62 -27.77 -2.12
CA LEU A 96 4.95 -28.02 -1.56
C LEU A 96 4.88 -29.01 -0.38
N SER A 97 5.99 -29.71 -0.14
CA SER A 97 6.18 -30.47 1.08
C SER A 97 6.23 -29.56 2.31
N GLU A 98 6.00 -30.08 3.49
CA GLU A 98 6.03 -29.28 4.75
C GLU A 98 7.40 -28.65 4.99
N GLU A 99 8.49 -29.35 4.69
CA GLU A 99 9.86 -28.83 4.81
C GLU A 99 10.13 -27.65 3.84
N GLU A 100 9.69 -27.77 2.59
CA GLU A 100 9.79 -26.69 1.60
C GLU A 100 8.93 -25.49 2.01
N ARG A 101 7.72 -25.75 2.51
CA ARG A 101 6.81 -24.72 3.03
C ARG A 101 7.44 -23.94 4.18
N GLU A 102 7.99 -24.64 5.19
CA GLU A 102 8.67 -24.01 6.34
C GLU A 102 9.88 -23.18 5.87
N THR A 103 10.68 -23.69 4.97
CA THR A 103 11.85 -23.00 4.39
C THR A 103 11.41 -21.72 3.69
N LEU A 104 10.36 -21.79 2.88
CA LEU A 104 9.84 -20.64 2.14
C LEU A 104 9.25 -19.58 3.08
N LEU A 105 8.49 -19.99 4.09
CA LEU A 105 7.95 -19.08 5.11
C LEU A 105 9.06 -18.43 5.95
N GLY A 106 10.11 -19.18 6.28
CA GLY A 106 11.30 -18.64 6.94
C GLY A 106 12.02 -17.59 6.10
N THR A 107 12.19 -17.84 4.81
CA THR A 107 12.75 -16.87 3.85
C THR A 107 11.87 -15.62 3.76
N ALA A 108 10.57 -15.77 3.60
CA ALA A 108 9.61 -14.65 3.56
C ALA A 108 9.66 -13.81 4.85
N SER A 109 9.81 -14.46 6.01
CA SER A 109 10.01 -13.78 7.31
C SER A 109 11.28 -12.94 7.32
N GLY A 110 12.37 -13.45 6.75
CA GLY A 110 13.64 -12.73 6.59
C GLY A 110 13.49 -11.50 5.71
N ASP A 111 12.86 -11.67 4.53
CA ASP A 111 12.61 -10.59 3.57
C ASP A 111 11.72 -9.48 4.17
N LEU A 112 10.68 -9.84 4.92
CA LEU A 112 9.83 -8.86 5.63
C LEU A 112 10.63 -8.08 6.66
N ARG A 113 11.49 -8.74 7.46
CA ARG A 113 12.38 -8.06 8.41
C ARG A 113 13.39 -7.14 7.70
N ASP A 114 13.90 -7.55 6.55
CA ASP A 114 14.79 -6.68 5.76
C ASP A 114 14.05 -5.43 5.28
N ILE A 115 12.81 -5.54 4.80
CA ILE A 115 11.97 -4.39 4.45
C ILE A 115 11.79 -3.46 5.66
N GLU A 116 11.47 -4.02 6.85
CA GLU A 116 11.30 -3.28 8.10
C GLU A 116 12.58 -2.52 8.48
N GLN A 117 13.72 -3.20 8.52
CA GLN A 117 14.96 -2.67 9.07
C GLN A 117 15.75 -1.79 8.08
N THR A 118 15.48 -1.90 6.78
CA THR A 118 16.14 -1.09 5.76
C THR A 118 15.23 0.02 5.24
N LEU A 119 14.18 -0.32 4.52
CA LEU A 119 13.37 0.65 3.78
C LEU A 119 12.42 1.44 4.68
N LEU A 120 11.63 0.75 5.52
CA LEU A 120 10.67 1.41 6.42
C LEU A 120 11.38 2.18 7.52
N LYS A 121 12.50 1.66 8.04
CA LYS A 121 13.36 2.40 8.96
C LYS A 121 13.97 3.64 8.32
N HIS A 122 14.37 3.56 7.05
CA HIS A 122 14.83 4.74 6.30
C HIS A 122 13.75 5.81 6.18
N ILE A 123 12.50 5.40 5.85
CA ILE A 123 11.34 6.32 5.84
C ILE A 123 11.16 6.97 7.23
N ALA A 124 11.22 6.17 8.30
CA ALA A 124 11.11 6.70 9.66
C ALA A 124 12.22 7.72 9.98
N MET A 125 13.47 7.49 9.51
CA MET A 125 14.58 8.44 9.68
C MET A 125 14.36 9.75 8.91
N GLU A 126 13.84 9.67 7.68
CA GLU A 126 13.51 10.88 6.89
C GLU A 126 12.38 11.70 7.54
N LEU A 127 11.47 11.03 8.26
CA LEU A 127 10.34 11.67 8.93
C LEU A 127 10.64 12.11 10.36
N ARG A 128 11.86 11.89 10.87
CA ARG A 128 12.25 12.35 12.20
C ARG A 128 12.04 13.86 12.31
N ASP A 129 11.45 14.29 13.41
CA ASP A 129 11.17 15.69 13.74
C ASP A 129 10.20 16.40 12.78
N GLU A 130 9.52 15.64 11.92
CA GLU A 130 8.49 16.15 11.02
C GLU A 130 7.09 15.75 11.52
N ASP A 131 6.08 16.52 11.10
CA ASP A 131 4.69 16.06 11.21
C ASP A 131 4.44 14.91 10.21
N PRO A 132 4.25 13.67 10.68
CA PRO A 132 4.11 12.52 9.78
C PRO A 132 2.89 12.64 8.86
N TYR A 133 1.86 13.41 9.23
CA TYR A 133 0.67 13.62 8.42
C TYR A 133 0.96 14.39 7.12
N GLN A 134 2.00 15.22 7.08
CA GLN A 134 2.39 15.95 5.87
C GLN A 134 2.93 15.04 4.77
N PHE A 135 3.55 13.91 5.14
CA PHE A 135 4.23 13.00 4.22
C PHE A 135 3.53 11.66 4.03
N VAL A 136 2.39 11.42 4.69
CA VAL A 136 1.66 10.14 4.61
C VAL A 136 1.42 9.71 3.16
N ASN A 137 1.03 10.62 2.30
CA ASN A 137 0.72 10.30 0.90
C ASN A 137 1.96 9.83 0.11
N ALA A 138 3.16 10.12 0.58
CA ALA A 138 4.39 9.64 -0.05
C ALA A 138 4.66 8.16 0.23
N TYR A 139 4.23 7.63 1.40
CA TYR A 139 4.54 6.25 1.78
C TYR A 139 3.32 5.33 1.92
N THR A 140 2.10 5.85 1.80
CA THR A 140 0.86 5.06 2.01
C THR A 140 0.78 3.84 1.10
N ALA A 141 1.17 3.94 -0.17
CA ALA A 141 1.09 2.83 -1.12
C ALA A 141 2.04 1.67 -0.72
N GLY A 142 3.30 1.98 -0.40
CA GLY A 142 4.25 0.98 0.08
C GLY A 142 3.83 0.37 1.41
N LEU A 143 3.28 1.17 2.31
CA LEU A 143 2.80 0.71 3.61
C LEU A 143 1.63 -0.27 3.46
N GLN A 144 0.66 -0.01 2.57
CA GLN A 144 -0.46 -0.92 2.32
C GLN A 144 0.02 -2.26 1.77
N GLU A 145 0.94 -2.25 0.82
CA GLU A 145 1.53 -3.47 0.25
C GLU A 145 2.37 -4.26 1.29
N TYR A 146 3.08 -3.56 2.18
CA TYR A 146 3.77 -4.22 3.29
C TYR A 146 2.78 -4.86 4.28
N ILE A 147 1.70 -4.18 4.63
CA ILE A 147 0.65 -4.71 5.52
C ILE A 147 -0.01 -5.94 4.87
N GLU A 148 -0.29 -5.91 3.57
CA GLU A 148 -0.79 -7.05 2.82
C GLU A 148 0.16 -8.25 2.90
N ALA A 149 1.46 -8.04 2.61
CA ALA A 149 2.47 -9.09 2.64
C ALA A 149 2.66 -9.67 4.04
N LEU A 150 2.74 -8.82 5.07
CA LEU A 150 2.86 -9.23 6.47
C LEU A 150 1.63 -10.00 6.93
N SER A 151 0.44 -9.52 6.59
CA SER A 151 -0.83 -10.17 6.96
C SER A 151 -0.98 -11.52 6.27
N PHE A 152 -0.53 -11.63 5.02
CA PHE A 152 -0.55 -12.89 4.30
C PHE A 152 0.42 -13.91 4.93
N HIS A 153 1.65 -13.49 5.24
CA HIS A 153 2.61 -14.34 5.96
C HIS A 153 2.07 -14.79 7.32
N HIS A 154 1.52 -13.86 8.10
CA HIS A 154 0.94 -14.15 9.40
C HIS A 154 -0.22 -15.16 9.30
N PHE A 155 -1.10 -14.99 8.31
CA PHE A 155 -2.20 -15.90 8.04
C PHE A 155 -1.71 -17.32 7.70
N LEU A 156 -0.66 -17.44 6.90
CA LEU A 156 -0.12 -18.74 6.51
C LEU A 156 0.50 -19.48 7.71
N LEU A 157 1.01 -18.75 8.72
CA LEU A 157 1.56 -19.31 9.94
C LEU A 157 0.50 -19.65 11.00
N THR A 158 -0.47 -18.75 11.20
CA THR A 158 -1.37 -18.81 12.37
C THR A 158 -2.84 -19.01 12.03
N GLY A 159 -3.23 -18.83 10.76
CA GLY A 159 -4.64 -18.82 10.33
C GLY A 159 -5.40 -17.55 10.71
N SER A 160 -4.74 -16.53 11.27
CA SER A 160 -5.34 -15.26 11.72
C SER A 160 -4.71 -14.05 11.01
N ILE A 161 -5.35 -12.89 11.14
CA ILE A 161 -4.86 -11.63 10.56
C ILE A 161 -4.02 -10.90 11.61
N VAL A 162 -2.89 -10.33 11.20
CA VAL A 162 -2.03 -9.53 12.09
C VAL A 162 -2.79 -8.30 12.59
N SER A 163 -2.66 -7.94 13.87
CA SER A 163 -3.35 -6.77 14.42
C SER A 163 -2.67 -5.45 14.02
N HIS A 164 -3.44 -4.35 14.05
CA HIS A 164 -2.92 -3.01 13.81
C HIS A 164 -1.79 -2.64 14.80
N GLU A 165 -1.96 -3.00 16.07
CA GLU A 165 -0.98 -2.76 17.14
C GLU A 165 0.34 -3.49 16.86
N GLU A 166 0.27 -4.72 16.37
CA GLU A 166 1.46 -5.50 16.01
C GLU A 166 2.18 -4.88 14.80
N VAL A 167 1.44 -4.43 13.78
CA VAL A 167 2.02 -3.71 12.64
C VAL A 167 2.72 -2.43 13.12
N GLN A 168 2.05 -1.61 13.95
CA GLN A 168 2.64 -0.39 14.49
C GLN A 168 3.87 -0.67 15.35
N ARG A 169 3.84 -1.73 16.17
CA ARG A 169 4.97 -2.16 17.00
C ARG A 169 6.19 -2.53 16.16
N ARG A 170 6.02 -3.26 15.06
CA ARG A 170 7.11 -3.62 14.13
C ARG A 170 7.74 -2.40 13.45
N LEU A 171 6.96 -1.37 13.20
CA LEU A 171 7.40 -0.13 12.56
C LEU A 171 7.78 0.97 13.57
N THR A 172 7.99 0.59 14.82
CA THR A 172 8.50 1.45 15.89
C THR A 172 9.89 0.96 16.28
N TYR A 173 10.89 1.81 16.05
CA TYR A 173 12.31 1.51 16.28
C TYR A 173 12.76 2.17 17.56
N GLY A 174 13.08 1.37 18.56
CA GLY A 174 13.60 1.85 19.85
C GLY A 174 15.01 2.43 19.73
N PRO A 175 15.46 3.20 20.74
CA PRO A 175 16.84 3.64 20.83
C PRO A 175 17.77 2.42 20.90
N GLN A 176 18.87 2.44 20.12
CA GLN A 176 19.88 1.37 20.15
C GLN A 176 20.77 1.42 21.40
N ASP A 177 20.77 2.54 22.14
CA ASP A 177 21.55 2.76 23.35
C ASP A 177 20.66 3.30 24.48
N GLU A 178 20.91 2.84 25.73
CA GLU A 178 20.25 3.33 26.95
C GLU A 178 20.41 4.85 27.16
N ALA A 179 21.50 5.43 26.64
CA ALA A 179 21.74 6.87 26.68
C ALA A 179 20.77 7.69 25.82
N GLN A 180 20.04 7.06 24.87
CA GLN A 180 19.07 7.71 23.99
C GLN A 180 17.61 7.40 24.40
N ALA A 181 17.38 6.72 25.51
CA ALA A 181 16.04 6.32 25.98
C ALA A 181 15.08 7.52 26.23
N ALA A 182 15.60 8.75 26.31
CA ALA A 182 14.81 9.97 26.46
C ALA A 182 14.29 10.55 25.13
N LEU A 183 14.73 10.00 23.99
CA LEU A 183 14.28 10.48 22.66
C LEU A 183 12.97 9.78 22.26
N VAL A 184 12.11 10.52 21.56
CA VAL A 184 10.89 9.98 20.96
C VAL A 184 11.29 8.80 20.04
N PRO A 185 10.66 7.62 20.18
CA PRO A 185 11.00 6.47 19.36
C PRO A 185 10.76 6.80 17.88
N LEU A 186 11.72 6.39 17.05
CA LEU A 186 11.61 6.51 15.60
C LEU A 186 10.51 5.58 15.09
N SER A 187 9.54 6.08 14.34
CA SER A 187 8.44 5.23 13.86
C SER A 187 7.88 5.69 12.51
N VAL A 188 7.32 4.74 11.76
CA VAL A 188 6.42 5.04 10.64
C VAL A 188 4.99 4.97 11.17
N LEU A 189 4.24 6.05 11.02
CA LEU A 189 2.84 6.10 11.47
C LEU A 189 1.96 5.19 10.62
N VAL A 190 1.35 4.19 11.25
CA VAL A 190 0.34 3.31 10.64
C VAL A 190 -1.05 3.82 11.03
N ARG A 191 -1.69 4.59 10.15
CA ARG A 191 -3.06 5.03 10.43
C ARG A 191 -4.03 3.84 10.26
N PRO A 192 -5.15 3.81 11.00
CA PRO A 192 -6.20 2.79 10.81
C PRO A 192 -6.66 2.65 9.37
N LYS A 193 -6.72 3.76 8.62
CA LYS A 193 -7.08 3.74 7.19
C LYS A 193 -6.12 2.89 6.36
N GLU A 194 -4.81 3.08 6.50
CA GLU A 194 -3.80 2.32 5.74
C GLU A 194 -3.81 0.84 6.11
N TYR A 195 -3.99 0.54 7.40
CA TYR A 195 -4.11 -0.84 7.87
C TYR A 195 -5.33 -1.53 7.24
N ILE A 196 -6.51 -0.92 7.33
CA ILE A 196 -7.75 -1.46 6.77
C ILE A 196 -7.64 -1.66 5.24
N LEU A 197 -7.00 -0.72 4.53
CA LEU A 197 -6.82 -0.84 3.07
C LEU A 197 -5.85 -1.96 2.70
N GLY A 198 -4.74 -2.15 3.43
CA GLY A 198 -3.82 -3.26 3.23
C GLY A 198 -4.45 -4.62 3.55
N VAL A 199 -5.26 -4.70 4.61
CA VAL A 199 -6.04 -5.91 4.95
C VAL A 199 -7.12 -6.19 3.89
N ALA A 200 -7.70 -5.16 3.28
CA ALA A 200 -8.65 -5.34 2.18
C ALA A 200 -7.98 -5.93 0.93
N ASP A 201 -6.73 -5.54 0.62
CA ASP A 201 -5.98 -6.13 -0.52
C ASP A 201 -5.64 -7.60 -0.28
N LEU A 202 -5.32 -7.98 0.95
CA LEU A 202 -5.08 -9.37 1.33
C LEU A 202 -6.21 -10.32 0.90
N THR A 203 -7.46 -9.85 0.84
CA THR A 203 -8.60 -10.70 0.47
C THR A 203 -8.46 -11.27 -0.94
N GLY A 204 -7.86 -10.50 -1.85
CA GLY A 204 -7.55 -10.94 -3.21
C GLY A 204 -6.46 -12.02 -3.23
N GLU A 205 -5.44 -11.88 -2.39
CA GLU A 205 -4.36 -12.86 -2.30
C GLU A 205 -4.83 -14.17 -1.64
N LEU A 206 -5.69 -14.07 -0.63
CA LEU A 206 -6.33 -15.26 -0.03
C LEU A 206 -7.23 -16.00 -1.04
N MET A 207 -7.97 -15.27 -1.87
CA MET A 207 -8.75 -15.89 -2.95
C MET A 207 -7.84 -16.63 -3.94
N ARG A 208 -6.78 -15.99 -4.43
CA ARG A 208 -5.82 -16.64 -5.34
C ARG A 208 -5.19 -17.88 -4.71
N PHE A 209 -4.81 -17.79 -3.45
CA PHE A 209 -4.24 -18.91 -2.71
C PHE A 209 -5.24 -20.05 -2.55
N CYS A 210 -6.51 -19.74 -2.24
CA CYS A 210 -7.58 -20.73 -2.17
C CYS A 210 -7.76 -21.49 -3.49
N ILE A 211 -7.82 -20.80 -4.62
CA ILE A 211 -7.95 -21.45 -5.94
C ILE A 211 -6.77 -22.39 -6.21
N LYS A 212 -5.55 -22.02 -5.82
CA LYS A 212 -4.39 -22.92 -5.92
C LYS A 212 -4.49 -24.13 -4.99
N CYS A 213 -5.01 -23.95 -3.77
CA CYS A 213 -5.27 -25.06 -2.85
C CYS A 213 -6.31 -26.04 -3.42
N VAL A 214 -7.29 -25.55 -4.20
CA VAL A 214 -8.23 -26.41 -4.93
C VAL A 214 -7.49 -27.31 -5.91
N SER A 215 -6.58 -26.76 -6.72
CA SER A 215 -5.82 -27.52 -7.72
C SER A 215 -4.81 -28.52 -7.12
N THR A 216 -4.42 -28.32 -5.85
CA THR A 216 -3.55 -29.25 -5.11
C THR A 216 -4.29 -30.15 -4.13
N ALA A 217 -5.65 -30.16 -4.18
CA ALA A 217 -6.54 -30.96 -3.34
C ALA A 217 -6.41 -30.69 -1.80
N ASP A 218 -5.92 -29.51 -1.40
CA ASP A 218 -5.90 -29.07 0.00
C ASP A 218 -7.25 -28.42 0.36
N PHE A 219 -8.26 -29.24 0.51
CA PHE A 219 -9.65 -28.81 0.71
C PHE A 219 -9.87 -28.19 2.10
N ASP A 220 -9.19 -28.66 3.12
CA ASP A 220 -9.30 -28.13 4.47
C ASP A 220 -8.83 -26.67 4.49
N LYS A 221 -7.75 -26.36 3.77
CA LYS A 221 -7.25 -24.99 3.62
C LYS A 221 -8.25 -24.11 2.86
N CYS A 222 -8.90 -24.64 1.83
CA CYS A 222 -9.94 -23.90 1.10
C CYS A 222 -11.12 -23.51 2.02
N TYR A 223 -11.61 -24.45 2.85
CA TYR A 223 -12.69 -24.16 3.80
C TYR A 223 -12.27 -23.18 4.89
N GLN A 224 -11.03 -23.28 5.39
CA GLN A 224 -10.46 -22.33 6.34
C GLN A 224 -10.45 -20.92 5.76
N ILE A 225 -9.93 -20.76 4.54
CA ILE A 225 -9.87 -19.45 3.85
C ILE A 225 -11.28 -18.90 3.63
N CYS A 226 -12.23 -19.72 3.17
CA CYS A 226 -13.61 -19.32 2.98
C CYS A 226 -14.23 -18.77 4.28
N GLY A 227 -14.01 -19.46 5.40
CA GLY A 227 -14.46 -19.03 6.72
C GLY A 227 -13.86 -17.67 7.14
N VAL A 228 -12.57 -17.49 6.95
CA VAL A 228 -11.87 -16.23 7.26
C VAL A 228 -12.37 -15.09 6.37
N LEU A 229 -12.49 -15.30 5.07
CA LEU A 229 -13.03 -14.28 4.16
C LEU A 229 -14.47 -13.88 4.50
N LYS A 230 -15.34 -14.83 4.90
CA LYS A 230 -16.68 -14.52 5.40
C LYS A 230 -16.66 -13.66 6.66
N ALA A 231 -15.81 -14.01 7.63
CA ALA A 231 -15.64 -13.24 8.86
C ALA A 231 -15.12 -11.83 8.57
N MET A 232 -14.11 -11.70 7.69
CA MET A 232 -13.59 -10.40 7.25
C MET A 232 -14.67 -9.56 6.56
N HIS A 233 -15.47 -10.15 5.66
CA HIS A 233 -16.55 -9.45 4.99
C HIS A 233 -17.59 -8.91 5.98
N GLY A 234 -17.99 -9.72 6.96
CA GLY A 234 -18.87 -9.29 8.06
C GLY A 234 -18.26 -8.15 8.88
N GLY A 235 -16.96 -8.23 9.20
CA GLY A 235 -16.20 -7.18 9.89
C GLY A 235 -16.18 -5.87 9.10
N PHE A 236 -15.89 -5.92 7.81
CA PHE A 236 -15.92 -4.74 6.94
C PHE A 236 -17.29 -4.10 6.83
N LEU A 237 -18.35 -4.90 6.76
CA LEU A 237 -19.73 -4.38 6.76
C LEU A 237 -20.09 -3.70 8.09
N SER A 238 -19.58 -4.20 9.22
CA SER A 238 -19.82 -3.62 10.54
C SER A 238 -19.13 -2.26 10.77
N LEU A 239 -18.12 -1.89 9.94
CA LEU A 239 -17.51 -0.56 9.98
C LEU A 239 -18.49 0.55 9.58
N GLY A 240 -19.63 0.22 8.96
CA GLY A 240 -20.62 1.18 8.52
C GLY A 240 -20.14 2.06 7.36
N TYR A 241 -20.70 3.26 7.26
CA TYR A 241 -20.33 4.19 6.21
C TYR A 241 -19.01 4.90 6.56
N ILE A 242 -17.95 4.55 5.84
CA ILE A 242 -16.68 5.28 5.87
C ILE A 242 -16.57 6.08 4.58
N PRO A 243 -16.39 7.42 4.62
CA PRO A 243 -16.28 8.25 3.43
C PRO A 243 -14.90 8.09 2.75
N ALA A 244 -14.57 6.86 2.34
CA ALA A 244 -13.33 6.50 1.67
C ALA A 244 -13.64 5.78 0.36
N LYS A 245 -13.56 6.52 -0.76
CA LYS A 245 -13.81 5.98 -2.11
C LYS A 245 -12.96 4.74 -2.41
N GLU A 246 -11.71 4.73 -1.96
CA GLU A 246 -10.77 3.60 -2.11
C GLU A 246 -11.31 2.34 -1.42
N LEU A 247 -11.80 2.46 -0.18
CA LEU A 247 -12.35 1.32 0.56
C LEU A 247 -13.59 0.75 -0.13
N TYR A 248 -14.46 1.62 -0.66
CA TYR A 248 -15.64 1.17 -1.41
C TYR A 248 -15.25 0.31 -2.62
N HIS A 249 -14.25 0.75 -3.42
CA HIS A 249 -13.78 -0.03 -4.56
C HIS A 249 -13.18 -1.37 -4.14
N LYS A 250 -12.36 -1.38 -3.08
CA LYS A 250 -11.78 -2.62 -2.54
C LYS A 250 -12.86 -3.57 -2.03
N MET A 251 -13.92 -3.06 -1.40
CA MET A 251 -15.06 -3.86 -0.96
C MET A 251 -15.84 -4.51 -2.10
N MET A 252 -15.99 -3.81 -3.24
CA MET A 252 -16.62 -4.39 -4.44
C MET A 252 -15.79 -5.55 -4.99
N VAL A 253 -14.46 -5.37 -5.06
CA VAL A 253 -13.52 -6.43 -5.48
C VAL A 253 -13.54 -7.58 -4.48
N PHE A 254 -13.55 -7.29 -3.19
CA PHE A 254 -13.62 -8.29 -2.13
C PHE A 254 -14.88 -9.16 -2.24
N LYS A 255 -16.05 -8.55 -2.45
CA LYS A 255 -17.30 -9.29 -2.65
C LYS A 255 -17.18 -10.30 -3.81
N SER A 256 -16.58 -9.88 -4.93
CA SER A 256 -16.32 -10.76 -6.08
C SER A 256 -15.35 -11.89 -5.73
N SER A 257 -14.27 -11.59 -4.98
CA SER A 257 -13.29 -12.58 -4.53
C SER A 257 -13.90 -13.61 -3.59
N LEU A 258 -14.74 -13.15 -2.63
CA LEU A 258 -15.46 -14.03 -1.71
C LEU A 258 -16.39 -14.96 -2.47
N HIS A 259 -17.15 -14.44 -3.43
CA HIS A 259 -18.07 -15.25 -4.24
C HIS A 259 -17.34 -16.37 -4.98
N LYS A 260 -16.19 -16.09 -5.61
CA LYS A 260 -15.37 -17.12 -6.28
C LYS A 260 -14.91 -18.21 -5.32
N VAL A 261 -14.51 -17.85 -4.10
CA VAL A 261 -14.10 -18.82 -3.08
C VAL A 261 -15.31 -19.65 -2.60
N GLU A 262 -16.47 -19.06 -2.44
CA GLU A 262 -17.69 -19.77 -2.07
C GLU A 262 -18.11 -20.77 -3.16
N GLU A 263 -18.07 -20.37 -4.42
CA GLU A 263 -18.36 -21.26 -5.56
C GLU A 263 -17.36 -22.42 -5.64
N ALA A 264 -16.05 -22.15 -5.44
CA ALA A 264 -15.03 -23.18 -5.41
C ALA A 264 -15.31 -24.19 -4.27
N CYS A 265 -15.54 -23.71 -3.04
CA CYS A 265 -15.85 -24.57 -1.90
C CYS A 265 -17.14 -25.37 -2.10
N TYR A 266 -18.17 -24.76 -2.68
CA TYR A 266 -19.44 -25.44 -2.99
C TYR A 266 -19.20 -26.57 -4.03
N SER A 267 -18.48 -26.27 -5.09
CA SER A 267 -18.14 -27.27 -6.12
C SER A 267 -17.33 -28.43 -5.55
N LEU A 268 -16.37 -28.15 -4.65
CA LEU A 268 -15.61 -29.17 -3.91
C LEU A 268 -16.53 -30.07 -3.08
N GLN A 269 -17.51 -29.48 -2.38
CA GLN A 269 -18.42 -30.25 -1.53
C GLN A 269 -19.32 -31.17 -2.34
N LEU A 270 -19.83 -30.72 -3.49
CA LEU A 270 -20.61 -31.55 -4.38
C LEU A 270 -19.79 -32.72 -4.92
N ARG A 271 -18.59 -32.47 -5.39
CA ARG A 271 -17.73 -33.49 -6.01
C ARG A 271 -17.14 -34.47 -5.01
N LYS A 272 -16.88 -34.06 -3.77
CA LYS A 272 -16.45 -34.94 -2.68
C LYS A 272 -17.43 -36.09 -2.45
N SER A 273 -18.71 -35.90 -2.79
CA SER A 273 -19.72 -36.96 -2.71
C SER A 273 -19.80 -37.85 -3.94
N GLU A 274 -19.27 -37.42 -5.10
CA GLU A 274 -19.44 -38.08 -6.39
C GLU A 274 -18.16 -38.75 -6.92
N VAL A 275 -16.96 -38.26 -6.51
CA VAL A 275 -15.68 -38.69 -7.07
C VAL A 275 -14.72 -39.07 -5.94
N PRO A 276 -13.96 -40.18 -6.05
CA PRO A 276 -12.89 -40.54 -5.13
C PRO A 276 -11.84 -39.42 -5.02
N ALA A 277 -11.26 -39.26 -3.84
CA ALA A 277 -10.35 -38.14 -3.52
C ALA A 277 -9.08 -38.09 -4.43
N ASP A 278 -8.63 -39.21 -4.91
CA ASP A 278 -7.48 -39.37 -5.81
C ASP A 278 -7.74 -38.88 -7.25
N MET A 279 -9.01 -38.80 -7.67
CA MET A 279 -9.39 -38.29 -9.00
C MET A 279 -9.81 -36.81 -8.99
N LEU A 280 -9.99 -36.20 -7.81
CA LEU A 280 -10.44 -34.82 -7.71
C LEU A 280 -9.43 -33.81 -8.24
N SER A 281 -8.13 -34.04 -8.06
CA SER A 281 -7.07 -33.16 -8.55
C SER A 281 -7.05 -33.05 -10.07
N ASP A 282 -7.25 -34.17 -10.78
CA ASP A 282 -7.24 -34.22 -12.24
C ASP A 282 -8.45 -33.52 -12.85
N VAL A 283 -9.60 -33.65 -12.21
CA VAL A 283 -10.84 -32.99 -12.63
C VAL A 283 -10.73 -31.46 -12.49
N PHE A 284 -10.07 -30.96 -11.45
CA PHE A 284 -9.87 -29.51 -11.27
C PHE A 284 -8.81 -28.93 -12.20
N ALA A 285 -7.72 -29.67 -12.48
CA ALA A 285 -6.72 -29.26 -13.46
C ALA A 285 -7.28 -29.07 -14.87
N MET A 286 -8.30 -29.85 -15.24
CA MET A 286 -9.01 -29.70 -16.52
C MET A 286 -9.83 -28.40 -16.59
N TYR A 287 -10.43 -27.94 -15.46
CA TYR A 287 -11.22 -26.70 -15.43
C TYR A 287 -10.38 -25.43 -15.52
N ASP A 288 -9.20 -25.38 -14.84
CA ASP A 288 -8.26 -24.27 -14.96
C ASP A 288 -7.76 -24.10 -16.41
N ALA A 289 -7.66 -25.18 -17.15
CA ALA A 289 -7.29 -25.16 -18.56
C ALA A 289 -8.40 -24.58 -19.46
N GLU A 290 -9.65 -24.83 -19.15
CA GLU A 290 -10.81 -24.32 -19.92
C GLU A 290 -11.09 -22.83 -19.65
N GLU A 291 -10.98 -22.34 -18.38
CA GLU A 291 -11.15 -20.92 -18.06
C GLU A 291 -10.04 -20.06 -18.68
N ASN A 292 -8.79 -20.54 -18.68
CA ASN A 292 -7.68 -19.82 -19.31
C ASN A 292 -7.74 -19.81 -20.85
N SER A 293 -8.49 -20.71 -21.48
CA SER A 293 -8.69 -20.74 -22.94
C SER A 293 -9.85 -19.84 -23.42
N SER A 294 -10.72 -19.37 -22.53
CA SER A 294 -11.91 -18.59 -22.85
C SER A 294 -11.78 -17.08 -22.64
N VAL A 295 -10.57 -16.54 -22.38
CA VAL A 295 -10.33 -15.09 -22.35
C VAL A 295 -10.13 -14.60 -23.79
N PRO A 296 -11.08 -13.87 -24.40
CA PRO A 296 -10.85 -13.23 -25.69
C PRO A 296 -9.82 -12.10 -25.49
N LEU A 297 -8.74 -12.16 -26.27
CA LEU A 297 -7.85 -11.02 -26.49
C LEU A 297 -8.68 -9.85 -27.04
N LEU A 298 -8.97 -8.85 -26.21
CA LEU A 298 -9.37 -7.49 -26.60
C LEU A 298 -8.48 -6.46 -25.90
#